data_d113d1b6c3be8f439fdd115a6a4ec40b
#
_entry.id   d113d1b6c3be8f439fdd115a6a4ec40b
#
_cell.length_a   1.000
_cell.length_b   1.000
_cell.length_c   1.000
_cell.angle_alpha   90.00
_cell.angle_beta   90.00
_cell.angle_gamma   90.00
#
_symmetry.space_group_name_H-M   'P 1'
#
loop_
_entity.id
_entity.type
_entity.pdbx_description
1 polymer ?
#
loop_
_entity_poly.entity_id
_entity_poly.type
_entity_poly.pdbx_seq_one_letter_code
_entity_poly.pdbx_strand_id
1 'polypeptide(L)'
;MEETQEKIEYVSKERETLITEEIEELQNILYSQSFEKIEKQLWKVLLLLEDEVFQTAKGLNFFYKIKGNEIFISRKEKSVTRASVDIALEKAIELQKEGIKIKGPKMLKSFGASYMYPVFINIGVIKNEN
;
A
#
# COMPACT_ATOMS: atom_id res chain seq x y z
N MET A 1 25.38 -11.21 25.30
CA MET A 1 26.04 -11.40 24.04
C MET A 1 25.61 -10.34 23.04
N GLU A 2 26.55 -9.71 22.43
CA GLU A 2 26.25 -8.59 21.53
C GLU A 2 25.94 -9.07 20.12
N GLU A 3 24.92 -8.48 19.53
CA GLU A 3 24.68 -8.66 18.10
C GLU A 3 25.65 -7.76 17.36
N THR A 4 26.27 -8.27 16.33
CA THR A 4 27.19 -7.50 15.55
C THR A 4 26.41 -6.58 14.59
N GLN A 5 27.03 -5.48 14.21
CA GLN A 5 26.46 -4.57 13.23
C GLN A 5 26.21 -5.28 11.90
N GLU A 6 27.05 -6.22 11.51
CA GLU A 6 26.89 -7.01 10.30
C GLU A 6 25.60 -7.83 10.31
N LYS A 7 25.25 -8.42 11.44
CA LYS A 7 24.03 -9.21 11.58
C LYS A 7 22.79 -8.31 11.43
N ILE A 8 22.82 -7.13 12.06
CA ILE A 8 21.73 -6.16 11.98
C ILE A 8 21.54 -5.70 10.52
N GLU A 9 22.61 -5.38 9.82
CA GLU A 9 22.56 -4.97 8.44
C GLU A 9 22.03 -6.08 7.52
N TYR A 10 22.40 -7.31 7.79
CA TYR A 10 21.95 -8.46 7.01
C TYR A 10 20.43 -8.65 7.14
N VAL A 11 19.89 -8.58 8.36
CA VAL A 11 18.46 -8.70 8.62
C VAL A 11 17.68 -7.58 7.94
N SER A 12 18.18 -6.34 7.99
CA SER A 12 17.57 -5.19 7.31
C SER A 12 17.53 -5.38 5.80
N LYS A 13 18.62 -5.90 5.23
CA LYS A 13 18.72 -6.16 3.80
C LYS A 13 17.74 -7.23 3.34
N GLU A 14 17.60 -8.29 4.13
CA GLU A 14 16.63 -9.35 3.84
C GLU A 14 15.21 -8.82 3.85
N ARG A 15 14.88 -7.96 4.81
CA ARG A 15 13.57 -7.34 4.90
C ARG A 15 13.29 -6.46 3.68
N GLU A 16 14.23 -5.64 3.28
CA GLU A 16 14.10 -4.79 2.10
C GLU A 16 13.90 -5.61 0.83
N THR A 17 14.65 -6.69 0.69
CA THR A 17 14.53 -7.59 -0.45
C THR A 17 13.15 -8.23 -0.48
N LEU A 18 12.67 -8.70 0.66
CA LEU A 18 11.34 -9.31 0.76
C LEU A 18 10.25 -8.32 0.36
N ILE A 19 10.31 -7.10 0.89
CA ILE A 19 9.34 -6.06 0.56
C ILE A 19 9.34 -5.80 -0.95
N THR A 20 10.52 -5.64 -1.54
CA THR A 20 10.66 -5.40 -2.99
C THR A 20 10.05 -6.54 -3.80
N GLU A 21 10.34 -7.78 -3.44
CA GLU A 21 9.81 -8.96 -4.13
C GLU A 21 8.29 -9.02 -4.05
N GLU A 22 7.72 -8.72 -2.89
CA GLU A 22 6.27 -8.77 -2.71
C GLU A 22 5.56 -7.63 -3.44
N ILE A 23 6.17 -6.47 -3.52
CA ILE A 23 5.64 -5.35 -4.32
C ILE A 23 5.69 -5.71 -5.80
N GLU A 24 6.78 -6.29 -6.28
CA GLU A 24 6.90 -6.72 -7.67
C GLU A 24 5.84 -7.78 -8.01
N GLU A 25 5.61 -8.72 -7.11
CA GLU A 25 4.58 -9.73 -7.30
C GLU A 25 3.19 -9.10 -7.43
N LEU A 26 2.89 -8.13 -6.58
CA LEU A 26 1.62 -7.38 -6.66
C LEU A 26 1.46 -6.71 -8.03
N GLN A 27 2.51 -6.05 -8.50
CA GLN A 27 2.49 -5.39 -9.80
C GLN A 27 2.29 -6.39 -10.94
N ASN A 28 2.94 -7.56 -10.83
CA ASN A 28 2.84 -8.60 -11.86
C ASN A 28 1.42 -9.17 -12.00
N ILE A 29 0.69 -9.30 -10.90
CA ILE A 29 -0.64 -9.91 -10.92
C ILE A 29 -1.80 -8.92 -11.07
N LEU A 30 -1.51 -7.62 -10.96
CA LEU A 30 -2.52 -6.56 -10.82
C LEU A 30 -3.61 -6.57 -11.89
N TYR A 31 -3.28 -6.94 -13.12
CA TYR A 31 -4.25 -6.94 -14.22
C TYR A 31 -4.50 -8.34 -14.80
N SER A 32 -3.91 -9.39 -14.23
CA SER A 32 -3.98 -10.72 -14.80
C SER A 32 -4.62 -11.78 -13.90
N GLN A 33 -4.73 -11.52 -12.61
CA GLN A 33 -5.27 -12.50 -11.67
C GLN A 33 -6.64 -12.08 -11.14
N SER A 34 -7.28 -12.97 -10.38
CA SER A 34 -8.57 -12.68 -9.77
C SER A 34 -8.42 -11.56 -8.74
N PHE A 35 -9.50 -10.81 -8.51
CA PHE A 35 -9.49 -9.75 -7.51
C PHE A 35 -9.09 -10.30 -6.13
N GLU A 36 -9.59 -11.49 -5.79
CA GLU A 36 -9.26 -12.12 -4.50
C GLU A 36 -7.75 -12.30 -4.32
N LYS A 37 -7.05 -12.77 -5.34
CA LYS A 37 -5.60 -12.96 -5.29
C LYS A 37 -4.87 -11.63 -5.19
N ILE A 38 -5.31 -10.64 -5.95
CA ILE A 38 -4.71 -9.30 -5.93
C ILE A 38 -4.88 -8.68 -4.56
N GLU A 39 -6.08 -8.77 -3.99
CA GLU A 39 -6.38 -8.21 -2.68
C GLU A 39 -5.53 -8.85 -1.58
N LYS A 40 -5.38 -10.16 -1.60
CA LYS A 40 -4.54 -10.86 -0.63
C LYS A 40 -3.08 -10.42 -0.74
N GLN A 41 -2.59 -10.27 -1.95
CA GLN A 41 -1.21 -9.82 -2.18
C GLN A 41 -1.03 -8.37 -1.72
N LEU A 42 -2.01 -7.50 -2.00
CA LEU A 42 -1.99 -6.12 -1.50
C LEU A 42 -1.91 -6.11 0.03
N TRP A 43 -2.76 -6.88 0.70
CA TRP A 43 -2.79 -6.91 2.15
C TRP A 43 -1.46 -7.36 2.74
N LYS A 44 -0.84 -8.34 2.12
CA LYS A 44 0.50 -8.82 2.49
C LYS A 44 1.54 -7.70 2.41
N VAL A 45 1.50 -6.93 1.32
CA VAL A 45 2.40 -5.79 1.13
C VAL A 45 2.12 -4.73 2.19
N LEU A 46 0.85 -4.41 2.46
CA LEU A 46 0.49 -3.42 3.47
C LEU A 46 1.01 -3.81 4.86
N LEU A 47 0.94 -5.09 5.21
CA LEU A 47 1.48 -5.58 6.48
C LEU A 47 3.00 -5.38 6.56
N LEU A 48 3.70 -5.61 5.47
CA LEU A 48 5.15 -5.42 5.42
C LEU A 48 5.57 -3.97 5.54
N LEU A 49 4.69 -3.04 5.18
CA LEU A 49 4.97 -1.60 5.18
C LEU A 49 4.48 -0.88 6.43
N GLU A 50 4.00 -1.61 7.44
CA GLU A 50 3.63 -0.98 8.71
C GLU A 50 4.79 -0.13 9.24
N ASP A 51 4.44 1.02 9.79
CA ASP A 51 5.37 2.00 10.38
C ASP A 51 6.29 2.73 9.39
N GLU A 52 6.21 2.44 8.10
CA GLU A 52 6.89 3.26 7.10
C GLU A 52 6.18 4.62 7.00
N VAL A 53 6.94 5.67 6.75
CA VAL A 53 6.39 7.02 6.64
C VAL A 53 6.02 7.34 5.20
N PHE A 54 4.77 7.75 5.02
CA PHE A 54 4.24 8.19 3.72
C PHE A 54 3.81 9.65 3.83
N GLN A 55 3.56 10.29 2.70
CA GLN A 55 3.04 11.65 2.67
C GLN A 55 1.74 11.71 1.89
N THR A 56 0.76 12.44 2.44
CA THR A 56 -0.48 12.73 1.73
C THR A 56 -0.18 13.64 0.53
N ALA A 57 -1.18 13.82 -0.34
CA ALA A 57 -1.06 14.74 -1.48
C ALA A 57 -0.74 16.18 -1.03
N LYS A 58 -1.13 16.53 0.19
CA LYS A 58 -0.85 17.87 0.76
C LYS A 58 0.48 17.94 1.51
N GLY A 59 1.26 16.85 1.49
CA GLY A 59 2.59 16.82 2.10
C GLY A 59 2.62 16.51 3.58
N LEU A 60 1.54 15.99 4.15
CA LEU A 60 1.48 15.61 5.56
C LEU A 60 2.01 14.21 5.77
N ASN A 61 2.95 14.04 6.68
CA ASN A 61 3.53 12.73 7.00
C ASN A 61 2.55 11.88 7.81
N PHE A 62 2.51 10.60 7.50
CA PHE A 62 1.75 9.63 8.29
C PHE A 62 2.39 8.25 8.21
N PHE A 63 2.02 7.42 9.15
CA PHE A 63 2.33 5.99 9.14
C PHE A 63 1.08 5.25 9.60
N TYR A 64 1.10 3.93 9.54
CA TYR A 64 -0.06 3.15 9.96
C TYR A 64 0.34 1.85 10.62
N LYS A 65 -0.60 1.28 11.36
CA LYS A 65 -0.52 -0.07 11.92
C LYS A 65 -1.79 -0.83 11.53
N ILE A 66 -1.67 -2.12 11.37
CA ILE A 66 -2.80 -2.98 11.02
C ILE A 66 -3.11 -3.89 12.21
N LYS A 67 -4.39 -3.96 12.56
CA LYS A 67 -4.90 -4.92 13.54
C LYS A 67 -6.11 -5.60 12.94
N GLY A 68 -6.02 -6.92 12.73
CA GLY A 68 -7.08 -7.65 12.03
C GLY A 68 -7.29 -7.11 10.64
N ASN A 69 -8.51 -6.72 10.34
CA ASN A 69 -8.88 -6.17 9.04
C ASN A 69 -9.07 -4.65 9.08
N GLU A 70 -8.31 -3.96 9.91
CA GLU A 70 -8.39 -2.50 10.05
C GLU A 70 -7.02 -1.87 10.04
N ILE A 71 -6.92 -0.73 9.35
CA ILE A 71 -5.70 0.07 9.27
C ILE A 71 -5.88 1.30 10.16
N PHE A 72 -5.00 1.44 11.14
CA PHE A 72 -4.98 2.56 12.07
C PHE A 72 -3.94 3.56 11.63
N ILE A 73 -4.39 4.70 11.14
CA ILE A 73 -3.53 5.74 10.57
C ILE A 73 -3.19 6.76 11.63
N SER A 74 -1.91 7.14 11.74
CA SER A 74 -1.40 8.03 12.78
C SER A 74 -2.09 9.40 12.85
N ARG A 75 -2.68 9.85 11.75
CA ARG A 75 -3.34 11.16 11.68
C ARG A 75 -4.87 11.09 11.66
N LYS A 76 -5.44 9.94 11.95
CA LYS A 76 -6.87 9.73 11.77
C LYS A 76 -7.44 8.95 12.95
N GLU A 77 -8.56 9.43 13.51
CA GLU A 77 -9.20 8.73 14.63
C GLU A 77 -9.89 7.43 14.22
N LYS A 78 -10.63 7.48 13.12
CA LYS A 78 -11.32 6.28 12.64
C LYS A 78 -10.39 5.43 11.79
N SER A 79 -10.39 4.12 12.04
CA SER A 79 -9.62 3.20 11.23
C SER A 79 -10.19 3.10 9.81
N VAL A 80 -9.35 2.65 8.88
CA VAL A 80 -9.76 2.34 7.52
C VAL A 80 -9.94 0.83 7.46
N THR A 81 -11.13 0.37 7.14
CA THR A 81 -11.39 -1.07 7.09
C THR A 81 -10.81 -1.69 5.84
N ARG A 82 -10.56 -2.99 5.91
CA ARG A 82 -10.11 -3.76 4.75
C ARG A 82 -11.12 -3.63 3.60
N ALA A 83 -12.42 -3.62 3.91
CA ALA A 83 -13.46 -3.42 2.91
C ALA A 83 -13.31 -2.08 2.17
N SER A 84 -12.97 -1.01 2.89
CA SER A 84 -12.73 0.30 2.27
C SER A 84 -11.49 0.29 1.38
N VAL A 85 -10.44 -0.42 1.80
CA VAL A 85 -9.23 -0.59 0.98
C VAL A 85 -9.58 -1.36 -0.30
N ASP A 86 -10.41 -2.38 -0.19
CA ASP A 86 -10.84 -3.19 -1.34
C ASP A 86 -11.61 -2.33 -2.35
N ILE A 87 -12.46 -1.43 -1.88
CA ILE A 87 -13.18 -0.50 -2.76
C ILE A 87 -12.19 0.38 -3.51
N ALA A 88 -11.20 0.92 -2.82
CA ALA A 88 -10.16 1.75 -3.44
C ALA A 88 -9.35 0.96 -4.47
N LEU A 89 -8.97 -0.26 -4.14
CA LEU A 89 -8.20 -1.14 -5.02
C LEU A 89 -8.98 -1.47 -6.30
N GLU A 90 -10.23 -1.88 -6.12
CA GLU A 90 -11.11 -2.21 -7.27
C GLU A 90 -11.27 -1.02 -8.19
N LYS A 91 -11.49 0.16 -7.61
CA LYS A 91 -11.63 1.39 -8.39
C LYS A 91 -10.36 1.75 -9.14
N ALA A 92 -9.21 1.62 -8.49
CA ALA A 92 -7.91 1.89 -9.11
C ALA A 92 -7.68 0.97 -10.31
N ILE A 93 -7.97 -0.32 -10.16
CA ILE A 93 -7.81 -1.30 -11.23
C ILE A 93 -8.75 -0.98 -12.39
N GLU A 94 -10.03 -0.74 -12.06
CA GLU A 94 -11.06 -0.43 -13.06
C GLU A 94 -10.70 0.78 -13.92
N LEU A 95 -10.35 1.88 -13.27
CA LEU A 95 -10.00 3.13 -13.97
C LEU A 95 -8.79 2.94 -14.88
N GLN A 96 -7.76 2.29 -14.38
CA GLN A 96 -6.52 2.10 -15.17
C GLN A 96 -6.70 1.12 -16.31
N LYS A 97 -7.57 0.11 -16.17
CA LYS A 97 -7.93 -0.77 -17.28
C LYS A 97 -8.63 -0.02 -18.41
N GLU A 98 -9.38 1.01 -18.05
CA GLU A 98 -10.06 1.86 -19.03
C GLU A 98 -9.16 2.95 -19.60
N GLY A 99 -7.89 2.98 -19.21
CA GLY A 99 -6.95 3.99 -19.66
C GLY A 99 -7.13 5.34 -18.99
N ILE A 100 -7.87 5.40 -17.90
CA ILE A 100 -8.12 6.64 -17.16
C ILE A 100 -7.01 6.86 -16.15
N LYS A 101 -6.38 8.03 -16.22
CA LYS A 101 -5.32 8.42 -15.31
C LYS A 101 -5.89 8.84 -13.96
N ILE A 102 -5.39 8.26 -12.88
CA ILE A 102 -5.82 8.62 -11.52
C ILE A 102 -4.96 9.78 -11.03
N LYS A 103 -5.59 10.95 -10.88
CA LYS A 103 -4.89 12.21 -10.55
C LYS A 103 -4.93 12.59 -9.08
N GLY A 104 -5.74 11.92 -8.28
CA GLY A 104 -5.86 12.24 -6.88
C GLY A 104 -6.73 11.26 -6.12
N PRO A 105 -6.74 11.35 -4.78
CA PRO A 105 -7.47 10.39 -3.94
C PRO A 105 -8.98 10.37 -4.14
N LYS A 106 -9.58 11.50 -4.52
CA LYS A 106 -11.03 11.57 -4.71
C LYS A 106 -11.55 10.60 -5.76
N MET A 107 -10.70 10.26 -6.73
CA MET A 107 -11.08 9.33 -7.80
C MET A 107 -11.28 7.90 -7.30
N LEU A 108 -10.73 7.56 -6.14
CA LEU A 108 -10.88 6.22 -5.56
C LEU A 108 -12.25 6.01 -4.90
N LYS A 109 -12.93 7.09 -4.55
CA LYS A 109 -14.31 7.07 -4.00
C LYS A 109 -14.47 6.10 -2.83
N SER A 110 -13.50 6.12 -1.90
CA SER A 110 -13.56 5.26 -0.73
C SER A 110 -13.14 6.01 0.53
N PHE A 111 -13.57 5.50 1.67
CA PHE A 111 -13.18 6.04 2.96
C PHE A 111 -11.68 5.83 3.17
N GLY A 112 -10.96 6.86 3.60
CA GLY A 112 -9.52 6.76 3.82
C GLY A 112 -8.68 6.93 2.57
N ALA A 113 -9.29 7.28 1.44
CA ALA A 113 -8.58 7.41 0.16
C ALA A 113 -7.41 8.39 0.21
N SER A 114 -7.50 9.45 1.04
CA SER A 114 -6.41 10.43 1.19
C SER A 114 -5.11 9.78 1.65
N TYR A 115 -5.21 8.69 2.39
CA TYR A 115 -4.06 7.95 2.90
C TYR A 115 -3.70 6.75 2.02
N MET A 116 -4.69 6.08 1.47
CA MET A 116 -4.43 4.92 0.60
C MET A 116 -3.85 5.34 -0.75
N TYR A 117 -4.24 6.49 -1.27
CA TYR A 117 -3.74 6.99 -2.55
C TYR A 117 -2.19 7.07 -2.59
N PRO A 118 -1.52 7.77 -1.64
CA PRO A 118 -0.06 7.82 -1.68
C PRO A 118 0.60 6.45 -1.46
N VAL A 119 0.00 5.57 -0.66
CA VAL A 119 0.52 4.21 -0.48
C VAL A 119 0.42 3.45 -1.81
N PHE A 120 -0.72 3.52 -2.49
CA PHE A 120 -0.94 2.86 -3.78
C PHE A 120 0.05 3.35 -4.84
N ILE A 121 0.36 4.64 -4.87
CA ILE A 121 1.38 5.17 -5.78
C ILE A 121 2.74 4.57 -5.44
N ASN A 122 3.07 4.56 -4.16
CA ASN A 122 4.38 4.08 -3.68
C ASN A 122 4.64 2.62 -4.08
N ILE A 123 3.61 1.78 -4.04
CA ILE A 123 3.75 0.35 -4.34
C ILE A 123 3.36 -0.02 -5.77
N GLY A 124 3.05 0.97 -6.59
CA GLY A 124 2.78 0.74 -8.01
C GLY A 124 1.39 0.22 -8.36
N VAL A 125 0.45 0.26 -7.41
CA VAL A 125 -0.96 -0.04 -7.70
C VAL A 125 -1.53 1.06 -8.59
N ILE A 126 -1.14 2.29 -8.33
CA ILE A 126 -1.48 3.45 -9.16
C ILE A 126 -0.20 3.91 -9.85
N LYS A 127 -0.25 4.07 -11.16
CA LYS A 127 0.90 4.58 -11.91
C LYS A 127 1.18 6.02 -11.55
N ASN A 128 2.44 6.30 -11.24
CA ASN A 128 2.91 7.64 -10.98
C ASN A 128 3.52 8.19 -12.28
N GLU A 129 2.68 8.83 -13.08
CA GLU A 129 3.10 9.42 -14.35
C GLU A 129 3.40 10.90 -14.15
N ASN A 130 4.67 11.21 -14.10
CA ASN A 130 5.11 12.61 -14.07
C ASN A 130 5.58 13.03 -15.44
#